data_3bc3d8ba63019a6cbd00b091fb5eea58
#
_entry.id   3bc3d8ba63019a6cbd00b091fb5eea58
#
_cell.length_a   1.000
_cell.length_b   1.000
_cell.length_c   1.000
_cell.angle_alpha   90.00
_cell.angle_beta   90.00
_cell.angle_gamma   90.00
#
_symmetry.space_group_name_H-M   'P 1'
#
loop_
_entity.id
_entity.type
_entity.pdbx_description
1 polymer ?
#
loop_
_entity_poly.entity_id
_entity_poly.type
_entity_poly.pdbx_seq_one_letter_code
_entity_poly.pdbx_strand_id
1 'polypeptide(L)'
;MRMKKLLLTVVAGLTFGLLAAKDDIPKVPIWDRIELTFDSPVAYDRPVYDVALQVTFVAPSGKQYPSDGFWDGENRWRVRFMPNEKGRWSYRTVCSDAANSGLHDRSGTFVCTKNRSSLPIYRNGKIVHRTGDYYLSYADGTPFFYLGCTAWNGALRSTDEEWETYLQHRKQHAYTVIQFVTTQWRGLPASELDPPAFSGEDPIRINPLFFQRLDRKIDQINRKGLVVAPVMLWAIPGDENPGYRLPVESAVKLAAYIKARYEAYHVIWNLGGDGNFTGRNLAKWQEIGRRVFGEGKNAVGNVVTLHPGGRRWYGNDYDGEEWLSMISYQTGHSNSESTIRWKTQGPVVENWAQLEPRPIIDTEPVYEAQGEPGNAYEVRKSIFWSMFSAPVAGVGYGAWSTWPWLRVGEKSFNHGMKKPSQYDWKDGIESSGSIQVGRLHAFFDRFAWWKLRPQADLLEDNGASEHVSRTMMVVADDQVETILVYVPTAQRVAVKNERNRRFKKASWYYPATGLYEKAELSYTENRIETESHSDEDAILVLQ
;
A
#
# COMPACT_ATOMS: atom_id res chain seq x y z
N MET A 1 36.77 -67.66 -56.98
CA MET A 1 37.80 -66.72 -56.66
C MET A 1 37.15 -65.41 -56.15
N ARG A 2 37.09 -65.22 -54.85
CA ARG A 2 36.48 -64.02 -54.24
C ARG A 2 37.55 -63.26 -53.51
N MET A 3 37.81 -62.03 -53.97
CA MET A 3 38.67 -61.07 -53.32
C MET A 3 38.01 -60.45 -52.08
N LYS A 4 38.68 -60.59 -50.93
CA LYS A 4 38.29 -59.89 -49.69
C LYS A 4 38.89 -58.47 -49.72
N LYS A 5 38.05 -57.45 -49.66
CA LYS A 5 38.49 -56.07 -49.44
C LYS A 5 38.65 -55.85 -47.94
N LEU A 6 39.82 -55.39 -47.57
CA LEU A 6 40.18 -54.98 -46.23
C LEU A 6 39.71 -53.56 -46.02
N LEU A 7 38.81 -53.31 -45.04
CA LEU A 7 38.35 -51.96 -44.65
C LEU A 7 39.31 -51.48 -43.54
N LEU A 8 40.04 -50.40 -43.82
CA LEU A 8 40.82 -49.67 -42.80
C LEU A 8 39.84 -48.67 -42.12
N THR A 9 39.55 -48.83 -40.82
CA THR A 9 38.78 -47.89 -40.03
C THR A 9 39.80 -46.86 -39.44
N VAL A 10 39.70 -45.61 -39.92
CA VAL A 10 40.35 -44.46 -39.33
C VAL A 10 39.52 -43.94 -38.18
N VAL A 11 39.99 -44.10 -36.95
CA VAL A 11 39.40 -43.48 -35.76
C VAL A 11 39.90 -42.04 -35.69
N ALA A 12 39.05 -41.07 -36.08
CA ALA A 12 39.30 -39.67 -35.84
C ALA A 12 38.92 -39.34 -34.40
N GLY A 13 39.91 -39.08 -33.56
CA GLY A 13 39.69 -38.59 -32.20
C GLY A 13 39.13 -37.16 -32.23
N LEU A 14 37.86 -37.01 -31.92
CA LEU A 14 37.23 -35.74 -31.62
C LEU A 14 37.64 -35.31 -30.19
N THR A 15 38.60 -34.42 -30.10
CA THR A 15 38.84 -33.63 -28.88
C THR A 15 37.69 -32.65 -28.72
N PHE A 16 36.73 -32.96 -27.85
CA PHE A 16 35.78 -31.99 -27.34
C PHE A 16 36.54 -30.98 -26.47
N GLY A 17 36.89 -29.85 -27.07
CA GLY A 17 37.24 -28.67 -26.28
C GLY A 17 36.03 -28.24 -25.47
N LEU A 18 36.10 -28.39 -24.14
CA LEU A 18 35.17 -27.70 -23.22
C LEU A 18 35.39 -26.20 -23.45
N LEU A 19 34.55 -25.61 -24.31
CA LEU A 19 34.25 -24.19 -24.24
C LEU A 19 33.57 -23.98 -22.89
N ALA A 20 34.33 -23.49 -21.90
CA ALA A 20 33.75 -22.92 -20.68
C ALA A 20 32.75 -21.86 -21.14
N ALA A 21 31.47 -22.12 -20.94
CA ALA A 21 30.42 -21.09 -21.06
C ALA A 21 30.90 -19.94 -20.18
N LYS A 22 31.07 -18.75 -20.75
CA LYS A 22 31.23 -17.53 -19.98
C LYS A 22 29.97 -17.44 -19.13
N ASP A 23 30.08 -17.71 -17.82
CA ASP A 23 29.02 -17.48 -16.88
C ASP A 23 28.64 -16.00 -17.00
N ASP A 24 27.54 -15.71 -17.71
CA ASP A 24 27.02 -14.36 -17.85
C ASP A 24 26.52 -13.94 -16.46
N ILE A 25 27.28 -13.02 -15.84
CA ILE A 25 26.93 -12.49 -14.51
C ILE A 25 25.52 -11.89 -14.61
N PRO A 26 24.56 -12.34 -13.77
CA PRO A 26 23.20 -11.85 -13.80
C PRO A 26 23.14 -10.32 -13.73
N LYS A 27 22.24 -9.71 -14.50
CA LYS A 27 22.03 -8.26 -14.54
C LYS A 27 20.63 -7.94 -14.07
N VAL A 28 20.50 -6.95 -13.18
CA VAL A 28 19.20 -6.45 -12.68
C VAL A 28 19.20 -4.92 -12.73
N PRO A 29 18.11 -4.28 -13.21
CA PRO A 29 17.98 -2.83 -13.13
C PRO A 29 17.87 -2.36 -11.68
N ILE A 30 18.42 -1.18 -11.37
CA ILE A 30 18.23 -0.54 -10.06
C ILE A 30 16.72 -0.35 -9.77
N TRP A 31 16.30 -0.60 -8.53
CA TRP A 31 14.90 -0.56 -8.08
C TRP A 31 13.98 -1.62 -8.71
N ASP A 32 14.54 -2.58 -9.45
CA ASP A 32 13.90 -3.84 -9.79
C ASP A 32 14.43 -4.94 -8.87
N ARG A 33 13.94 -6.17 -8.98
CA ARG A 33 14.34 -7.24 -8.07
C ARG A 33 15.15 -8.33 -8.77
N ILE A 34 16.09 -8.89 -8.03
CA ILE A 34 16.73 -10.18 -8.33
C ILE A 34 16.09 -11.25 -7.45
N GLU A 35 15.92 -12.45 -8.00
CA GLU A 35 15.52 -13.63 -7.25
C GLU A 35 16.62 -14.66 -7.34
N LEU A 36 17.07 -15.16 -6.19
CA LEU A 36 18.04 -16.25 -6.06
C LEU A 36 17.31 -17.50 -5.58
N THR A 37 17.66 -18.65 -6.16
CA THR A 37 17.10 -19.94 -5.82
C THR A 37 18.18 -20.85 -5.26
N PHE A 38 17.87 -21.55 -4.19
CA PHE A 38 18.75 -22.49 -3.50
C PHE A 38 17.99 -23.80 -3.27
N ASP A 39 18.60 -24.92 -3.58
CA ASP A 39 18.01 -26.24 -3.36
C ASP A 39 18.73 -26.91 -2.17
N SER A 40 17.93 -27.30 -1.16
CA SER A 40 18.40 -28.00 0.03
C SER A 40 18.59 -29.50 -0.28
N PRO A 41 19.72 -30.11 0.06
CA PRO A 41 19.87 -31.56 0.00
C PRO A 41 19.13 -32.28 1.14
N VAL A 42 18.62 -31.52 2.13
CA VAL A 42 17.93 -32.02 3.32
C VAL A 42 16.46 -31.63 3.24
N ALA A 43 15.57 -32.59 3.50
CA ALA A 43 14.13 -32.33 3.69
C ALA A 43 13.87 -32.01 5.17
N TYR A 44 13.02 -31.01 5.43
CA TYR A 44 12.61 -30.58 6.77
C TYR A 44 11.12 -30.79 6.95
N ASP A 45 10.71 -31.29 8.10
CA ASP A 45 9.29 -31.54 8.42
C ASP A 45 8.49 -30.24 8.55
N ARG A 46 9.13 -29.21 9.10
CA ARG A 46 8.54 -27.88 9.33
C ARG A 46 9.49 -26.79 8.80
N PRO A 47 9.64 -26.64 7.46
CA PRO A 47 10.69 -25.81 6.88
C PRO A 47 10.78 -24.38 7.42
N VAL A 48 9.63 -23.73 7.69
CA VAL A 48 9.59 -22.35 8.21
C VAL A 48 9.91 -22.22 9.70
N TYR A 49 10.01 -23.35 10.43
CA TYR A 49 10.40 -23.41 11.85
C TYR A 49 11.79 -23.98 12.03
N ASP A 50 12.10 -25.02 11.28
CA ASP A 50 13.33 -25.82 11.49
C ASP A 50 14.55 -25.14 10.88
N VAL A 51 14.36 -24.29 9.84
CA VAL A 51 15.45 -23.64 9.08
C VAL A 51 15.18 -22.16 8.86
N ALA A 52 16.20 -21.35 9.13
CA ALA A 52 16.26 -19.95 8.73
C ALA A 52 17.39 -19.74 7.71
N LEU A 53 17.05 -19.16 6.58
CA LEU A 53 18.01 -18.75 5.54
C LEU A 53 18.09 -17.22 5.53
N GLN A 54 19.30 -16.69 5.67
CA GLN A 54 19.57 -15.27 5.53
C GLN A 54 20.64 -15.05 4.47
N VAL A 55 20.50 -13.99 3.68
CA VAL A 55 21.50 -13.58 2.68
C VAL A 55 21.95 -12.17 3.00
N THR A 56 23.25 -11.98 3.10
CA THR A 56 23.85 -10.65 3.17
C THR A 56 24.28 -10.22 1.76
N PHE A 57 23.64 -9.18 1.24
CA PHE A 57 24.04 -8.52 0.00
C PHE A 57 25.00 -7.38 0.32
N VAL A 58 26.11 -7.29 -0.42
CA VAL A 58 27.12 -6.24 -0.28
C VAL A 58 27.09 -5.37 -1.51
N ALA A 59 26.78 -4.10 -1.31
CA ALA A 59 26.70 -3.08 -2.36
C ALA A 59 28.10 -2.70 -2.90
N PRO A 60 28.18 -2.04 -4.06
CA PRO A 60 29.43 -1.47 -4.57
C PRO A 60 30.13 -0.51 -3.59
N SER A 61 29.34 0.22 -2.76
CA SER A 61 29.84 1.08 -1.67
C SER A 61 30.42 0.32 -0.46
N GLY A 62 30.24 -1.00 -0.40
CA GLY A 62 30.57 -1.82 0.76
C GLY A 62 29.45 -1.91 1.82
N LYS A 63 28.36 -1.16 1.66
CA LYS A 63 27.21 -1.25 2.57
C LYS A 63 26.57 -2.63 2.47
N GLN A 64 26.17 -3.18 3.62
CA GLN A 64 25.58 -4.51 3.73
C GLN A 64 24.07 -4.41 3.93
N TYR A 65 23.34 -5.30 3.29
CA TYR A 65 21.89 -5.41 3.34
C TYR A 65 21.52 -6.87 3.63
N PRO A 66 21.05 -7.20 4.84
CA PRO A 66 20.52 -8.51 5.14
C PRO A 66 19.13 -8.67 4.48
N SER A 67 18.84 -9.85 3.99
CA SER A 67 17.54 -10.23 3.44
C SER A 67 17.22 -11.66 3.87
N ASP A 68 15.99 -11.86 4.34
CA ASP A 68 15.54 -13.17 4.76
C ASP A 68 15.10 -14.01 3.56
N GLY A 69 15.47 -15.29 3.55
CA GLY A 69 14.97 -16.27 2.60
C GLY A 69 13.62 -16.84 3.02
N PHE A 70 12.91 -17.39 2.06
CA PHE A 70 11.65 -18.08 2.29
C PHE A 70 11.63 -19.44 1.62
N TRP A 71 10.96 -20.40 2.25
CA TRP A 71 10.71 -21.70 1.68
C TRP A 71 9.65 -21.62 0.58
N ASP A 72 9.94 -22.16 -0.61
CA ASP A 72 9.05 -22.08 -1.77
C ASP A 72 8.49 -23.45 -2.21
N GLY A 73 8.49 -24.41 -1.30
CA GLY A 73 7.97 -25.77 -1.53
C GLY A 73 9.08 -26.79 -1.78
N GLU A 74 8.77 -28.05 -1.51
CA GLU A 74 9.72 -29.16 -1.61
C GLU A 74 11.04 -28.82 -0.85
N ASN A 75 12.15 -28.95 -1.52
CA ASN A 75 13.47 -28.60 -0.98
C ASN A 75 13.98 -27.23 -1.46
N ARG A 76 13.10 -26.38 -1.99
CA ARG A 76 13.47 -25.10 -2.60
C ARG A 76 13.32 -23.94 -1.66
N TRP A 77 14.35 -23.10 -1.62
CA TRP A 77 14.39 -21.83 -0.92
C TRP A 77 14.68 -20.71 -1.90
N ARG A 78 14.07 -19.54 -1.67
CA ARG A 78 14.30 -18.35 -2.48
C ARG A 78 14.64 -17.15 -1.61
N VAL A 79 15.37 -16.22 -2.22
CA VAL A 79 15.63 -14.90 -1.66
C VAL A 79 15.38 -13.88 -2.76
N ARG A 80 14.64 -12.83 -2.43
CA ARG A 80 14.40 -11.71 -3.33
C ARG A 80 15.06 -10.47 -2.77
N PHE A 81 15.70 -9.69 -3.65
CA PHE A 81 16.38 -8.47 -3.24
C PHE A 81 16.22 -7.37 -4.29
N MET A 82 16.03 -6.12 -3.84
CA MET A 82 15.94 -4.92 -4.67
C MET A 82 17.21 -4.08 -4.50
N PRO A 83 18.15 -4.10 -5.46
CA PRO A 83 19.38 -3.29 -5.35
C PRO A 83 19.08 -1.80 -5.55
N ASN A 84 19.72 -0.97 -4.73
CA ASN A 84 19.57 0.48 -4.70
C ASN A 84 20.84 1.25 -5.12
N GLU A 85 21.88 0.55 -5.55
CA GLU A 85 23.13 1.12 -6.08
C GLU A 85 23.51 0.42 -7.40
N LYS A 86 23.97 1.21 -8.39
CA LYS A 86 24.51 0.65 -9.66
C LYS A 86 25.92 0.14 -9.46
N GLY A 87 26.24 -1.00 -10.07
CA GLY A 87 27.57 -1.61 -10.02
C GLY A 87 27.51 -3.09 -9.67
N ARG A 88 28.67 -3.66 -9.31
CA ARG A 88 28.79 -5.07 -8.95
C ARG A 88 28.42 -5.26 -7.48
N TRP A 89 27.48 -6.15 -7.26
CA TRP A 89 27.06 -6.64 -5.95
C TRP A 89 27.60 -8.05 -5.72
N SER A 90 27.85 -8.38 -4.47
CA SER A 90 28.10 -9.76 -4.04
C SER A 90 27.09 -10.17 -2.98
N TYR A 91 26.93 -11.48 -2.77
CA TYR A 91 26.10 -12.02 -1.71
C TYR A 91 26.71 -13.26 -1.09
N ARG A 92 26.34 -13.53 0.17
CA ARG A 92 26.67 -14.76 0.89
C ARG A 92 25.49 -15.18 1.76
N THR A 93 25.21 -16.49 1.77
CA THR A 93 24.11 -17.06 2.57
C THR A 93 24.62 -17.59 3.90
N VAL A 94 23.75 -17.48 4.91
CA VAL A 94 23.89 -18.15 6.21
C VAL A 94 22.58 -18.91 6.47
N CYS A 95 22.71 -20.20 6.71
CA CYS A 95 21.61 -21.07 7.10
C CYS A 95 21.76 -21.44 8.59
N SER A 96 20.66 -21.51 9.33
CA SER A 96 20.68 -21.97 10.74
C SER A 96 21.16 -23.41 10.88
N ASP A 97 20.92 -24.26 9.86
CA ASP A 97 21.56 -25.56 9.71
C ASP A 97 22.85 -25.39 8.89
N ALA A 98 23.98 -25.23 9.60
CA ALA A 98 25.29 -25.03 8.97
C ALA A 98 25.80 -26.25 8.17
N ALA A 99 25.24 -27.45 8.38
CA ALA A 99 25.57 -28.64 7.63
C ALA A 99 24.85 -28.70 6.27
N ASN A 100 23.86 -27.87 6.05
CA ASN A 100 23.11 -27.81 4.78
C ASN A 100 23.92 -27.12 3.70
N SER A 101 24.70 -27.88 2.92
CA SER A 101 25.59 -27.37 1.87
C SER A 101 24.86 -26.71 0.70
N GLY A 102 23.56 -26.93 0.53
CA GLY A 102 22.73 -26.27 -0.48
C GLY A 102 22.28 -24.86 -0.08
N LEU A 103 22.16 -24.57 1.22
CA LEU A 103 21.69 -23.33 1.77
C LEU A 103 22.77 -22.51 2.47
N HIS A 104 23.71 -23.17 3.18
CA HIS A 104 24.75 -22.51 3.96
C HIS A 104 25.98 -22.19 3.10
N ASP A 105 26.59 -21.04 3.36
CA ASP A 105 27.85 -20.58 2.76
C ASP A 105 27.82 -20.52 1.21
N ARG A 106 26.67 -20.28 0.63
CA ARG A 106 26.55 -20.02 -0.82
C ARG A 106 26.89 -18.57 -1.11
N SER A 107 27.61 -18.32 -2.18
CA SER A 107 28.02 -16.98 -2.56
C SER A 107 27.89 -16.77 -4.06
N GLY A 108 27.82 -15.52 -4.48
CA GLY A 108 27.76 -15.15 -5.89
C GLY A 108 27.79 -13.63 -6.08
N THR A 109 27.69 -13.22 -7.34
CA THR A 109 27.70 -11.81 -7.72
C THR A 109 26.67 -11.54 -8.80
N PHE A 110 26.18 -10.29 -8.86
CA PHE A 110 25.37 -9.77 -9.96
C PHE A 110 25.74 -8.32 -10.25
N VAL A 111 25.26 -7.78 -11.38
CA VAL A 111 25.48 -6.38 -11.75
C VAL A 111 24.17 -5.64 -11.73
N CYS A 112 24.07 -4.61 -10.90
CA CYS A 112 22.96 -3.66 -10.92
C CYS A 112 23.21 -2.62 -12.02
N THR A 113 22.25 -2.50 -12.94
CA THR A 113 22.34 -1.61 -14.10
C THR A 113 21.37 -0.42 -13.97
N LYS A 114 21.47 0.56 -14.86
CA LYS A 114 20.49 1.65 -14.95
C LYS A 114 19.11 1.06 -15.30
N ASN A 115 18.08 1.48 -14.57
CA ASN A 115 16.69 1.23 -14.95
C ASN A 115 16.29 2.21 -16.07
N ARG A 116 15.65 1.69 -17.12
CA ARG A 116 15.17 2.49 -18.26
C ARG A 116 13.66 2.70 -18.24
N SER A 117 12.98 2.20 -17.21
CA SER A 117 11.54 2.39 -17.06
C SER A 117 11.20 3.87 -16.83
N SER A 118 10.10 4.33 -17.42
CA SER A 118 9.51 5.64 -17.14
C SER A 118 8.59 5.64 -15.92
N LEU A 119 8.27 4.46 -15.36
CA LEU A 119 7.40 4.33 -14.20
C LEU A 119 8.07 4.90 -12.95
N PRO A 120 7.39 5.77 -12.18
CA PRO A 120 7.98 6.46 -11.04
C PRO A 120 8.64 5.53 -10.03
N ILE A 121 8.02 4.39 -9.68
CA ILE A 121 8.57 3.43 -8.72
C ILE A 121 9.95 2.90 -9.14
N TYR A 122 10.19 2.70 -10.43
CA TYR A 122 11.49 2.23 -10.95
C TYR A 122 12.47 3.37 -11.24
N ARG A 123 11.96 4.59 -11.47
CA ARG A 123 12.78 5.77 -11.75
C ARG A 123 13.26 6.44 -10.48
N ASN A 124 12.33 6.65 -9.52
CA ASN A 124 12.55 7.44 -8.31
C ASN A 124 12.86 6.54 -7.09
N GLY A 125 12.60 5.23 -7.20
CA GLY A 125 12.97 4.21 -6.22
C GLY A 125 11.83 3.80 -5.28
N LYS A 126 12.22 3.06 -4.23
CA LYS A 126 11.29 2.52 -3.23
C LYS A 126 10.57 3.64 -2.48
N ILE A 127 9.33 3.38 -2.07
CA ILE A 127 8.60 4.27 -1.17
C ILE A 127 9.17 4.17 0.22
N VAL A 128 9.42 5.32 0.85
CA VAL A 128 9.98 5.45 2.20
C VAL A 128 9.25 6.54 2.98
N HIS A 129 9.29 6.44 4.29
CA HIS A 129 9.01 7.55 5.20
C HIS A 129 10.34 8.13 5.70
N ARG A 130 10.47 9.44 5.75
CA ARG A 130 11.62 10.14 6.31
C ARG A 130 11.21 10.78 7.61
N THR A 131 12.02 10.60 8.65
CA THR A 131 11.78 11.21 9.96
C THR A 131 11.55 12.70 9.82
N GLY A 132 10.48 13.20 10.40
CA GLY A 132 10.07 14.61 10.33
C GLY A 132 9.10 14.95 9.20
N ASP A 133 8.85 14.04 8.26
CA ASP A 133 7.90 14.26 7.18
C ASP A 133 6.49 13.75 7.55
N TYR A 134 5.46 14.49 7.18
CA TYR A 134 4.06 14.09 7.30
C TYR A 134 3.53 13.38 6.03
N TYR A 135 4.42 13.00 5.12
CA TYR A 135 4.07 12.36 3.85
C TYR A 135 5.09 11.27 3.50
N LEU A 136 4.72 10.44 2.54
CA LEU A 136 5.63 9.46 1.96
C LEU A 136 6.41 10.06 0.79
N SER A 137 7.61 9.56 0.56
CA SER A 137 8.42 9.94 -0.60
C SER A 137 9.02 8.73 -1.29
N TYR A 138 9.44 8.90 -2.52
CA TYR A 138 10.34 7.98 -3.18
C TYR A 138 11.75 8.09 -2.57
N ALA A 139 12.58 7.09 -2.81
CA ALA A 139 13.95 7.07 -2.28
C ALA A 139 14.80 8.28 -2.72
N ASP A 140 14.52 8.87 -3.89
CA ASP A 140 15.18 10.10 -4.38
C ASP A 140 14.67 11.40 -3.72
N GLY A 141 13.63 11.33 -2.89
CA GLY A 141 13.02 12.47 -2.20
C GLY A 141 11.80 13.08 -2.89
N THR A 142 11.43 12.60 -4.07
CA THR A 142 10.19 13.03 -4.73
C THR A 142 8.99 12.66 -3.86
N PRO A 143 8.09 13.59 -3.50
CA PRO A 143 6.89 13.29 -2.72
C PRO A 143 6.01 12.25 -3.40
N PHE A 144 5.43 11.34 -2.59
CA PHE A 144 4.54 10.29 -3.04
C PHE A 144 3.14 10.52 -2.49
N PHE A 145 2.19 10.87 -3.37
CA PHE A 145 0.78 11.02 -3.00
C PHE A 145 0.12 9.64 -2.92
N TYR A 146 -0.35 9.25 -1.73
CA TYR A 146 -1.04 8.00 -1.53
C TYR A 146 -2.47 8.10 -2.06
N LEU A 147 -2.77 7.52 -3.21
CA LEU A 147 -4.13 7.36 -3.70
C LEU A 147 -4.44 5.87 -3.79
N GLY A 148 -5.00 5.32 -2.70
CA GLY A 148 -5.26 3.91 -2.55
C GLY A 148 -6.60 3.47 -3.11
N CYS A 149 -6.67 2.20 -3.53
CA CYS A 149 -7.94 1.56 -3.86
C CYS A 149 -8.04 0.21 -3.15
N THR A 150 -9.18 -0.05 -2.50
CA THR A 150 -9.43 -1.32 -1.81
C THR A 150 -9.96 -2.37 -2.79
N ALA A 151 -9.25 -3.46 -2.92
CA ALA A 151 -9.63 -4.65 -3.68
C ALA A 151 -9.38 -5.89 -2.82
N TRP A 152 -10.00 -5.92 -1.61
CA TRP A 152 -9.68 -6.89 -0.57
C TRP A 152 -9.61 -8.32 -1.07
N ASN A 153 -10.59 -8.77 -1.88
CA ASN A 153 -10.61 -10.09 -2.51
C ASN A 153 -10.01 -10.11 -3.93
N GLY A 154 -9.65 -8.95 -4.49
CA GLY A 154 -9.26 -8.86 -5.90
C GLY A 154 -8.13 -9.81 -6.29
N ALA A 155 -7.01 -9.78 -5.55
CA ALA A 155 -5.87 -10.66 -5.83
C ALA A 155 -6.19 -12.15 -5.60
N LEU A 156 -7.20 -12.47 -4.78
CA LEU A 156 -7.57 -13.84 -4.43
C LEU A 156 -8.62 -14.45 -5.38
N ARG A 157 -9.58 -13.64 -5.89
CA ARG A 157 -10.71 -14.09 -6.70
C ARG A 157 -10.59 -13.83 -8.20
N SER A 158 -9.79 -12.84 -8.60
CA SER A 158 -9.68 -12.47 -10.01
C SER A 158 -8.94 -13.51 -10.83
N THR A 159 -9.32 -13.66 -12.11
CA THR A 159 -8.42 -14.26 -13.10
C THR A 159 -7.24 -13.33 -13.36
N ASP A 160 -6.21 -13.78 -14.08
CA ASP A 160 -5.05 -12.94 -14.41
C ASP A 160 -5.45 -11.80 -15.35
N GLU A 161 -6.41 -12.03 -16.27
CA GLU A 161 -6.94 -11.06 -17.22
C GLU A 161 -7.83 -10.01 -16.54
N GLU A 162 -8.67 -10.44 -15.59
CA GLU A 162 -9.49 -9.52 -14.79
C GLU A 162 -8.62 -8.59 -13.96
N TRP A 163 -7.59 -9.16 -13.31
CA TRP A 163 -6.65 -8.39 -12.51
C TRP A 163 -5.88 -7.38 -13.36
N GLU A 164 -5.42 -7.79 -14.53
CA GLU A 164 -4.76 -6.90 -15.51
C GLU A 164 -5.68 -5.74 -15.92
N THR A 165 -6.96 -6.03 -16.22
CA THR A 165 -7.98 -5.03 -16.58
C THR A 165 -8.19 -4.03 -15.44
N TYR A 166 -8.35 -4.53 -14.22
CA TYR A 166 -8.50 -3.70 -13.02
C TYR A 166 -7.28 -2.78 -12.81
N LEU A 167 -6.08 -3.34 -12.83
CA LEU A 167 -4.86 -2.58 -12.62
C LEU A 167 -4.64 -1.52 -13.71
N GLN A 168 -4.96 -1.85 -14.96
CA GLN A 168 -4.87 -0.90 -16.07
C GLN A 168 -5.83 0.27 -15.85
N HIS A 169 -7.06 0.01 -15.44
CA HIS A 169 -8.05 1.05 -15.12
C HIS A 169 -7.58 1.92 -13.94
N ARG A 170 -7.10 1.32 -12.84
CA ARG A 170 -6.57 2.07 -11.70
C ARG A 170 -5.43 3.00 -12.10
N LYS A 171 -4.49 2.51 -12.91
CA LYS A 171 -3.39 3.31 -13.44
C LYS A 171 -3.86 4.47 -14.32
N GLN A 172 -4.83 4.24 -15.22
CA GLN A 172 -5.38 5.27 -16.10
C GLN A 172 -6.05 6.41 -15.31
N HIS A 173 -6.61 6.09 -14.15
CA HIS A 173 -7.24 7.04 -13.23
C HIS A 173 -6.29 7.51 -12.12
N ALA A 174 -4.97 7.40 -12.33
CA ALA A 174 -3.91 7.94 -11.46
C ALA A 174 -3.92 7.42 -10.01
N TYR A 175 -4.55 6.26 -9.74
CA TYR A 175 -4.34 5.56 -8.48
C TYR A 175 -2.88 5.13 -8.34
N THR A 176 -2.37 5.13 -7.13
CA THR A 176 -0.96 4.83 -6.85
C THR A 176 -0.77 3.56 -6.01
N VAL A 177 -1.76 3.15 -5.23
CA VAL A 177 -1.67 2.04 -4.28
C VAL A 177 -2.84 1.09 -4.42
N ILE A 178 -2.57 -0.23 -4.38
CA ILE A 178 -3.58 -1.29 -4.38
C ILE A 178 -3.54 -2.03 -3.06
N GLN A 179 -4.66 -1.99 -2.31
CA GLN A 179 -4.84 -2.66 -1.03
C GLN A 179 -5.60 -3.97 -1.21
N PHE A 180 -5.09 -5.07 -0.68
CA PHE A 180 -5.72 -6.39 -0.75
C PHE A 180 -5.29 -7.31 0.40
N VAL A 181 -6.01 -8.40 0.62
CA VAL A 181 -5.70 -9.40 1.65
C VAL A 181 -4.80 -10.49 1.05
N THR A 182 -3.82 -10.96 1.84
CA THR A 182 -2.79 -11.90 1.38
C THR A 182 -3.01 -13.34 1.81
N THR A 183 -4.05 -13.63 2.58
CA THR A 183 -4.31 -14.96 3.14
C THR A 183 -5.81 -15.24 3.13
N GLN A 184 -6.23 -16.41 3.63
CA GLN A 184 -7.62 -16.63 3.97
C GLN A 184 -8.11 -15.63 5.03
N TRP A 185 -9.37 -15.25 4.95
CA TRP A 185 -10.02 -14.34 5.86
C TRP A 185 -11.54 -14.45 5.75
N ARG A 186 -12.29 -13.85 6.69
CA ARG A 186 -13.75 -13.95 6.78
C ARG A 186 -14.53 -13.52 5.52
N GLY A 187 -13.94 -12.70 4.66
CA GLY A 187 -14.61 -12.15 3.47
C GLY A 187 -14.57 -13.06 2.25
N LEU A 188 -14.02 -14.27 2.39
CA LEU A 188 -13.93 -15.24 1.31
C LEU A 188 -14.18 -16.67 1.84
N PRO A 189 -15.08 -17.46 1.21
CA PRO A 189 -15.32 -18.83 1.63
C PRO A 189 -14.07 -19.68 1.40
N ALA A 190 -13.79 -20.61 2.34
CA ALA A 190 -12.62 -21.47 2.27
C ALA A 190 -12.54 -22.30 0.98
N SER A 191 -13.70 -22.65 0.40
CA SER A 191 -13.78 -23.39 -0.87
C SER A 191 -13.23 -22.63 -2.09
N GLU A 192 -13.16 -21.30 -2.02
CA GLU A 192 -12.55 -20.48 -3.09
C GLU A 192 -11.03 -20.35 -2.96
N LEU A 193 -10.46 -20.76 -1.82
CA LEU A 193 -9.03 -20.74 -1.53
C LEU A 193 -8.42 -22.14 -1.41
N ASP A 194 -8.90 -23.10 -2.16
CA ASP A 194 -8.38 -24.46 -2.11
C ASP A 194 -7.10 -24.62 -2.96
N PRO A 195 -5.96 -24.91 -2.34
CA PRO A 195 -5.69 -24.92 -0.90
C PRO A 195 -5.43 -23.51 -0.32
N PRO A 196 -5.69 -23.28 0.99
CA PRO A 196 -5.50 -21.98 1.64
C PRO A 196 -4.01 -21.61 1.81
N ALA A 197 -3.73 -20.36 2.22
CA ALA A 197 -2.37 -19.87 2.42
C ALA A 197 -1.58 -20.61 3.50
N PHE A 198 -2.29 -21.06 4.54
CA PHE A 198 -1.73 -21.88 5.61
C PHE A 198 -2.82 -22.74 6.27
N SER A 199 -2.40 -23.76 6.99
CA SER A 199 -3.23 -24.61 7.85
C SER A 199 -2.65 -24.72 9.25
N GLY A 200 -3.46 -25.21 10.21
CA GLY A 200 -3.06 -25.28 11.63
C GLY A 200 -3.12 -23.94 12.32
N GLU A 201 -2.71 -23.92 13.59
CA GLU A 201 -2.72 -22.74 14.43
C GLU A 201 -1.39 -22.57 15.19
N ASP A 202 -0.90 -23.61 15.83
CA ASP A 202 0.37 -23.65 16.53
C ASP A 202 0.93 -25.09 16.54
N PRO A 203 1.92 -25.39 15.68
CA PRO A 203 2.47 -24.56 14.61
C PRO A 203 1.58 -24.47 13.36
N ILE A 204 1.70 -23.38 12.60
CA ILE A 204 1.10 -23.26 11.27
C ILE A 204 1.94 -24.02 10.22
N ARG A 205 1.26 -24.44 9.15
CA ARG A 205 1.91 -25.00 7.96
C ARG A 205 1.62 -24.11 6.77
N ILE A 206 2.62 -23.44 6.25
CA ILE A 206 2.53 -22.56 5.08
C ILE A 206 2.30 -23.41 3.82
N ASN A 207 1.49 -22.90 2.90
CA ASN A 207 1.28 -23.48 1.59
C ASN A 207 1.96 -22.64 0.48
N PRO A 208 3.14 -23.02 0.01
CA PRO A 208 3.87 -22.25 -1.01
C PRO A 208 3.11 -22.10 -2.32
N LEU A 209 2.30 -23.08 -2.75
CA LEU A 209 1.56 -23.01 -4.01
C LEU A 209 0.54 -21.86 -4.01
N PHE A 210 -0.08 -21.59 -2.86
CA PHE A 210 -0.95 -20.41 -2.73
C PHE A 210 -0.16 -19.13 -2.99
N PHE A 211 0.99 -18.97 -2.36
CA PHE A 211 1.82 -17.77 -2.49
C PHE A 211 2.46 -17.65 -3.88
N GLN A 212 2.77 -18.75 -4.56
CA GLN A 212 3.23 -18.73 -5.97
C GLN A 212 2.16 -18.19 -6.91
N ARG A 213 0.86 -18.46 -6.64
CA ARG A 213 -0.24 -17.82 -7.38
C ARG A 213 -0.31 -16.32 -7.08
N LEU A 214 -0.19 -15.96 -5.80
CA LEU A 214 -0.22 -14.56 -5.36
C LEU A 214 0.98 -13.76 -5.91
N ASP A 215 2.15 -14.35 -6.07
CA ASP A 215 3.34 -13.73 -6.67
C ASP A 215 3.03 -13.08 -8.01
N ARG A 216 2.27 -13.76 -8.88
CA ARG A 216 1.90 -13.23 -10.21
C ARG A 216 1.03 -11.97 -10.09
N LYS A 217 0.08 -11.96 -9.16
CA LYS A 217 -0.81 -10.81 -8.91
C LYS A 217 -0.03 -9.60 -8.40
N ILE A 218 0.88 -9.82 -7.46
CA ILE A 218 1.74 -8.78 -6.89
C ILE A 218 2.71 -8.23 -7.95
N ASP A 219 3.28 -9.11 -8.78
CA ASP A 219 4.16 -8.71 -9.86
C ASP A 219 3.45 -7.80 -10.88
N GLN A 220 2.21 -8.15 -11.26
CA GLN A 220 1.40 -7.32 -12.16
C GLN A 220 1.16 -5.90 -11.60
N ILE A 221 0.95 -5.73 -10.28
CA ILE A 221 0.78 -4.41 -9.66
C ILE A 221 2.02 -3.55 -9.93
N ASN A 222 3.22 -4.04 -9.56
CA ASN A 222 4.45 -3.27 -9.74
C ASN A 222 4.79 -3.03 -11.21
N ARG A 223 4.51 -3.98 -12.09
CA ARG A 223 4.70 -3.78 -13.55
C ARG A 223 3.84 -2.66 -14.14
N LYS A 224 2.69 -2.35 -13.52
CA LYS A 224 1.88 -1.19 -13.87
C LYS A 224 2.38 0.12 -13.26
N GLY A 225 3.37 0.09 -12.39
CA GLY A 225 3.89 1.25 -11.67
C GLY A 225 3.07 1.60 -10.43
N LEU A 226 2.22 0.68 -9.98
CA LEU A 226 1.43 0.78 -8.77
C LEU A 226 2.18 0.16 -7.59
N VAL A 227 1.92 0.65 -6.38
CA VAL A 227 2.50 0.15 -5.14
C VAL A 227 1.57 -0.88 -4.52
N VAL A 228 2.14 -1.95 -4.01
CA VAL A 228 1.43 -3.04 -3.33
C VAL A 228 1.14 -2.62 -1.88
N ALA A 229 -0.10 -2.76 -1.40
CA ALA A 229 -0.44 -2.57 0.00
C ALA A 229 -1.14 -3.83 0.56
N PRO A 230 -0.37 -4.87 0.88
CA PRO A 230 -0.89 -6.16 1.31
C PRO A 230 -1.26 -6.13 2.80
N VAL A 231 -2.45 -6.58 3.15
CA VAL A 231 -2.81 -6.88 4.55
C VAL A 231 -2.29 -8.26 4.89
N MET A 232 -1.36 -8.32 5.86
CA MET A 232 -0.69 -9.57 6.23
C MET A 232 -1.55 -10.44 7.14
N LEU A 233 -2.19 -9.82 8.16
CA LEU A 233 -2.93 -10.51 9.21
C LEU A 233 -4.29 -9.83 9.42
N TRP A 234 -5.36 -10.31 8.80
CA TRP A 234 -6.70 -9.79 9.06
C TRP A 234 -7.13 -10.08 10.50
N ALA A 235 -7.68 -9.09 11.22
CA ALA A 235 -7.69 -9.11 12.70
C ALA A 235 -9.06 -8.85 13.35
N ILE A 236 -10.13 -8.68 12.57
CA ILE A 236 -11.47 -8.64 13.13
C ILE A 236 -11.81 -9.99 13.81
N PRO A 237 -12.62 -10.04 14.88
CA PRO A 237 -13.04 -11.31 15.48
C PRO A 237 -13.63 -12.29 14.46
N GLY A 238 -13.14 -13.53 14.48
CA GLY A 238 -13.53 -14.62 13.59
C GLY A 238 -12.39 -15.61 13.38
N ASP A 239 -12.69 -16.91 13.44
CA ASP A 239 -11.69 -17.97 13.38
C ASP A 239 -11.01 -18.09 12.00
N GLU A 240 -11.59 -17.50 10.97
CA GLU A 240 -10.98 -17.42 9.65
C GLU A 240 -9.86 -16.39 9.58
N ASN A 241 -9.80 -15.45 10.53
CA ASN A 241 -8.92 -14.30 10.49
C ASN A 241 -7.60 -14.58 11.22
N PRO A 242 -6.45 -14.61 10.52
CA PRO A 242 -5.17 -14.99 11.12
C PRO A 242 -4.73 -14.05 12.26
N GLY A 243 -4.95 -12.74 12.13
CA GLY A 243 -4.58 -11.76 13.15
C GLY A 243 -5.37 -11.89 14.46
N TYR A 244 -6.62 -12.39 14.37
CA TYR A 244 -7.43 -12.69 15.56
C TYR A 244 -7.07 -14.05 16.17
N ARG A 245 -7.08 -15.11 15.35
CA ARG A 245 -6.97 -16.50 15.80
C ARG A 245 -5.58 -16.88 16.25
N LEU A 246 -4.54 -16.52 15.45
CA LEU A 246 -3.20 -17.03 15.68
C LEU A 246 -2.57 -16.50 16.98
N PRO A 247 -1.89 -17.35 17.76
CA PRO A 247 -1.01 -16.89 18.81
C PRO A 247 0.15 -16.08 18.22
N VAL A 248 0.83 -15.30 19.07
CA VAL A 248 1.90 -14.36 18.64
C VAL A 248 2.96 -15.09 17.83
N GLU A 249 3.43 -16.25 18.26
CA GLU A 249 4.49 -17.01 17.57
C GLU A 249 4.12 -17.34 16.12
N SER A 250 2.94 -17.89 15.91
CA SER A 250 2.46 -18.27 14.59
C SER A 250 2.11 -17.06 13.73
N ALA A 251 1.57 -15.98 14.33
CA ALA A 251 1.33 -14.72 13.64
C ALA A 251 2.64 -14.07 13.14
N VAL A 252 3.68 -14.07 13.98
CA VAL A 252 5.03 -13.60 13.59
C VAL A 252 5.60 -14.45 12.47
N LYS A 253 5.48 -15.79 12.55
CA LYS A 253 5.98 -16.69 11.49
C LYS A 253 5.30 -16.44 10.16
N LEU A 254 3.98 -16.28 10.15
CA LEU A 254 3.22 -15.98 8.92
C LEU A 254 3.61 -14.62 8.35
N ALA A 255 3.65 -13.58 9.18
CA ALA A 255 4.01 -12.23 8.75
C ALA A 255 5.46 -12.14 8.26
N ALA A 256 6.41 -12.79 8.96
CA ALA A 256 7.81 -12.85 8.54
C ALA A 256 7.98 -13.59 7.20
N TYR A 257 7.21 -14.67 6.96
CA TYR A 257 7.21 -15.37 5.67
C TYR A 257 6.70 -14.48 4.54
N ILE A 258 5.58 -13.76 4.75
CA ILE A 258 5.02 -12.82 3.78
C ILE A 258 6.00 -11.69 3.51
N LYS A 259 6.63 -11.13 4.56
CA LYS A 259 7.66 -10.10 4.43
C LYS A 259 8.84 -10.60 3.58
N ALA A 260 9.45 -11.72 3.94
CA ALA A 260 10.60 -12.29 3.22
C ALA A 260 10.28 -12.51 1.73
N ARG A 261 9.04 -12.92 1.42
CA ARG A 261 8.60 -13.17 0.05
C ARG A 261 8.41 -11.90 -0.78
N TYR A 262 7.95 -10.78 -0.16
CA TYR A 262 7.52 -9.58 -0.90
C TYR A 262 8.29 -8.30 -0.58
N GLU A 263 9.27 -8.31 0.31
CA GLU A 263 10.04 -7.11 0.69
C GLU A 263 10.81 -6.47 -0.48
N ALA A 264 11.18 -7.25 -1.48
CA ALA A 264 11.86 -6.79 -2.68
C ALA A 264 10.91 -6.20 -3.74
N TYR A 265 9.64 -5.99 -3.42
CA TYR A 265 8.68 -5.27 -4.24
C TYR A 265 8.51 -3.83 -3.76
N HIS A 266 7.88 -2.98 -4.56
CA HIS A 266 7.42 -1.66 -4.12
C HIS A 266 6.17 -1.84 -3.28
N VAL A 267 6.32 -1.84 -1.96
CA VAL A 267 5.29 -2.24 -1.00
C VAL A 267 5.17 -1.28 0.16
N ILE A 268 3.94 -1.05 0.61
CA ILE A 268 3.55 -0.41 1.87
C ILE A 268 2.83 -1.48 2.69
N TRP A 269 3.31 -1.83 3.87
CA TRP A 269 2.82 -2.96 4.63
C TRP A 269 1.64 -2.59 5.53
N ASN A 270 0.52 -3.29 5.40
CA ASN A 270 -0.53 -3.34 6.42
C ASN A 270 -0.32 -4.60 7.27
N LEU A 271 0.34 -4.45 8.44
CA LEU A 271 0.65 -5.60 9.30
C LEU A 271 -0.62 -6.28 9.80
N GLY A 272 -1.63 -5.50 10.20
CA GLY A 272 -2.94 -5.99 10.62
C GLY A 272 -4.08 -5.27 9.90
N GLY A 273 -5.19 -5.97 9.62
CA GLY A 273 -6.36 -5.42 8.94
C GLY A 273 -7.65 -5.52 9.76
N ASP A 274 -8.47 -4.47 9.74
CA ASP A 274 -9.82 -4.33 10.32
C ASP A 274 -9.90 -4.75 11.80
N GLY A 275 -8.80 -4.53 12.53
CA GLY A 275 -8.65 -4.97 13.92
C GLY A 275 -8.90 -3.88 14.96
N ASN A 276 -8.90 -4.33 16.21
CA ASN A 276 -8.68 -3.46 17.35
C ASN A 276 -7.24 -3.67 17.84
N PHE A 277 -6.41 -2.64 17.70
CA PHE A 277 -4.98 -2.70 18.01
C PHE A 277 -4.63 -2.07 19.36
N THR A 278 -5.63 -1.62 20.14
CA THR A 278 -5.46 -0.94 21.42
C THR A 278 -5.99 -1.78 22.59
N GLY A 279 -5.87 -1.28 23.81
CA GLY A 279 -6.36 -1.94 25.01
C GLY A 279 -5.74 -3.32 25.19
N ARG A 280 -6.55 -4.36 25.39
CA ARG A 280 -6.06 -5.74 25.62
C ARG A 280 -5.25 -6.33 24.46
N ASN A 281 -5.37 -5.81 23.26
CA ASN A 281 -4.67 -6.29 22.07
C ASN A 281 -3.36 -5.54 21.81
N LEU A 282 -3.10 -4.43 22.51
CA LEU A 282 -1.95 -3.55 22.30
C LEU A 282 -0.63 -4.31 22.33
N ALA A 283 -0.37 -5.01 23.45
CA ALA A 283 0.89 -5.74 23.63
C ALA A 283 1.13 -6.81 22.55
N LYS A 284 0.07 -7.53 22.13
CA LYS A 284 0.17 -8.51 21.03
C LYS A 284 0.67 -7.88 19.76
N TRP A 285 0.09 -6.75 19.35
CA TRP A 285 0.40 -6.13 18.06
C TRP A 285 1.72 -5.37 18.07
N GLN A 286 2.09 -4.74 19.20
CA GLN A 286 3.42 -4.15 19.37
C GLN A 286 4.50 -5.23 19.28
N GLU A 287 4.31 -6.39 19.94
CA GLU A 287 5.25 -7.51 19.87
C GLU A 287 5.39 -8.06 18.44
N ILE A 288 4.28 -8.30 17.73
CA ILE A 288 4.32 -8.77 16.36
C ILE A 288 5.07 -7.74 15.47
N GLY A 289 4.76 -6.45 15.60
CA GLY A 289 5.41 -5.39 14.84
C GLY A 289 6.92 -5.33 15.06
N ARG A 290 7.35 -5.32 16.33
CA ARG A 290 8.77 -5.31 16.71
C ARG A 290 9.52 -6.54 16.20
N ARG A 291 8.91 -7.72 16.26
CA ARG A 291 9.55 -8.98 15.82
C ARG A 291 9.66 -9.10 14.31
N VAL A 292 8.74 -8.49 13.56
CA VAL A 292 8.72 -8.57 12.09
C VAL A 292 9.46 -7.39 11.44
N PHE A 293 9.33 -6.18 11.99
CA PHE A 293 9.82 -4.93 11.39
C PHE A 293 10.68 -4.07 12.32
N GLY A 294 10.93 -4.47 13.56
CA GLY A 294 11.71 -3.70 14.53
C GLY A 294 13.19 -3.61 14.20
N GLU A 295 13.99 -3.24 15.18
CA GLU A 295 15.42 -3.01 15.07
C GLU A 295 16.14 -4.17 14.35
N GLY A 296 16.98 -3.83 13.38
CA GLY A 296 17.70 -4.79 12.55
C GLY A 296 16.85 -5.57 11.53
N LYS A 297 15.53 -5.43 11.56
CA LYS A 297 14.59 -6.10 10.65
C LYS A 297 14.08 -5.20 9.52
N ASN A 298 14.35 -3.90 9.58
CA ASN A 298 13.90 -2.90 8.60
C ASN A 298 15.07 -2.20 7.88
N ALA A 299 16.11 -2.96 7.56
CA ALA A 299 17.33 -2.42 6.92
C ALA A 299 17.09 -1.74 5.56
N VAL A 300 15.99 -2.06 4.90
CA VAL A 300 15.61 -1.51 3.59
C VAL A 300 14.58 -0.36 3.68
N GLY A 301 14.22 0.10 4.90
CA GLY A 301 13.31 1.23 5.12
C GLY A 301 11.88 0.93 4.64
N ASN A 302 11.26 -0.14 5.16
CA ASN A 302 9.86 -0.45 4.85
C ASN A 302 8.92 0.59 5.44
N VAL A 303 7.88 0.95 4.69
CA VAL A 303 6.72 1.68 5.23
C VAL A 303 5.73 0.67 5.79
N VAL A 304 5.42 0.80 7.09
CA VAL A 304 4.55 -0.13 7.81
C VAL A 304 3.43 0.63 8.51
N THR A 305 2.23 0.09 8.45
CA THR A 305 1.04 0.61 9.13
C THR A 305 0.16 -0.54 9.68
N LEU A 306 -0.84 -0.16 10.47
CA LEU A 306 -1.97 -0.99 10.86
C LEU A 306 -3.24 -0.41 10.25
N HIS A 307 -4.13 -1.24 9.75
CA HIS A 307 -5.44 -0.84 9.22
C HIS A 307 -6.53 -1.21 10.24
N PRO A 308 -6.94 -0.27 11.14
CA PRO A 308 -7.88 -0.57 12.21
C PRO A 308 -9.32 -0.68 11.71
N GLY A 309 -10.20 -1.23 12.52
CA GLY A 309 -11.65 -1.19 12.27
C GLY A 309 -12.22 0.23 12.32
N GLY A 310 -13.40 0.42 11.74
CA GLY A 310 -14.03 1.74 11.56
C GLY A 310 -14.09 2.60 12.83
N ARG A 311 -13.66 3.85 12.70
CA ARG A 311 -13.61 4.85 13.78
C ARG A 311 -12.82 4.41 15.01
N ARG A 312 -11.72 3.69 14.80
CA ARG A 312 -10.76 3.31 15.82
C ARG A 312 -9.47 4.08 15.63
N TRP A 313 -9.00 4.70 16.68
CA TRP A 313 -7.75 5.43 16.71
C TRP A 313 -6.72 4.67 17.56
N TYR A 314 -5.50 4.59 17.08
CA TYR A 314 -4.40 3.89 17.76
C TYR A 314 -3.10 4.72 17.78
N GLY A 315 -3.08 5.89 17.12
CA GLY A 315 -1.85 6.65 16.91
C GLY A 315 -1.07 6.93 18.19
N ASN A 316 -1.76 7.33 19.26
CA ASN A 316 -1.12 7.66 20.54
C ASN A 316 -0.45 6.43 21.21
N ASP A 317 -1.07 5.25 21.10
CA ASP A 317 -0.54 4.03 21.71
C ASP A 317 0.72 3.48 21.01
N TYR A 318 0.97 3.92 19.78
CA TYR A 318 2.08 3.48 18.92
C TYR A 318 3.08 4.59 18.57
N ASP A 319 3.00 5.75 19.20
CA ASP A 319 3.84 6.89 18.84
C ASP A 319 5.34 6.59 18.98
N GLY A 320 5.74 5.85 20.00
CA GLY A 320 7.13 5.41 20.21
C GLY A 320 7.54 4.14 19.45
N GLU A 321 6.71 3.57 18.57
CA GLU A 321 7.04 2.35 17.83
C GLU A 321 7.80 2.69 16.54
N GLU A 322 9.12 2.48 16.54
CA GLU A 322 10.00 2.77 15.39
C GLU A 322 9.62 2.01 14.10
N TRP A 323 8.99 0.84 14.24
CA TRP A 323 8.55 0.07 13.09
C TRP A 323 7.31 0.65 12.40
N LEU A 324 6.49 1.45 13.10
CA LEU A 324 5.29 2.07 12.56
C LEU A 324 5.63 3.41 11.89
N SER A 325 5.73 3.42 10.59
CA SER A 325 6.14 4.61 9.82
C SER A 325 4.99 5.39 9.19
N MET A 326 3.76 4.89 9.29
CA MET A 326 2.55 5.52 8.80
C MET A 326 1.37 5.13 9.70
N ILE A 327 0.46 6.07 9.96
CA ILE A 327 -0.81 5.79 10.63
C ILE A 327 -1.90 5.74 9.56
N SER A 328 -2.46 4.57 9.33
CA SER A 328 -3.71 4.48 8.59
C SER A 328 -4.90 4.34 9.53
N TYR A 329 -6.05 4.82 9.10
CA TYR A 329 -7.31 4.68 9.81
C TYR A 329 -8.44 4.45 8.82
N GLN A 330 -9.62 4.10 9.32
CA GLN A 330 -10.85 4.10 8.52
C GLN A 330 -11.97 4.83 9.24
N THR A 331 -12.73 5.63 8.50
CA THR A 331 -13.83 6.43 9.05
C THR A 331 -15.15 5.68 9.05
N GLY A 332 -15.21 4.52 8.40
CA GLY A 332 -16.42 3.75 8.20
C GLY A 332 -17.28 4.29 7.05
N HIS A 333 -18.31 3.55 6.68
CA HIS A 333 -19.00 3.69 5.40
C HIS A 333 -20.27 4.54 5.47
N SER A 334 -20.28 5.62 6.28
CA SER A 334 -21.40 6.56 6.33
C SER A 334 -20.93 7.99 6.56
N ASN A 335 -21.76 8.95 6.16
CA ASN A 335 -21.64 10.35 6.54
C ASN A 335 -22.78 10.74 7.51
N SER A 336 -23.08 9.85 8.47
CA SER A 336 -23.93 10.20 9.59
C SER A 336 -23.30 11.32 10.42
N GLU A 337 -24.10 12.07 11.14
CA GLU A 337 -23.63 13.18 11.97
C GLU A 337 -22.47 12.77 12.89
N SER A 338 -22.58 11.64 13.58
CA SER A 338 -21.53 11.12 14.45
C SER A 338 -20.23 10.78 13.70
N THR A 339 -20.34 10.31 12.47
CA THR A 339 -19.17 10.00 11.63
C THR A 339 -18.50 11.27 11.10
N ILE A 340 -19.29 12.28 10.69
CA ILE A 340 -18.73 13.57 10.27
C ILE A 340 -18.01 14.24 11.43
N ARG A 341 -18.60 14.27 12.64
CA ARG A 341 -17.92 14.79 13.85
C ARG A 341 -16.62 14.04 14.14
N TRP A 342 -16.63 12.72 14.01
CA TRP A 342 -15.41 11.92 14.21
C TRP A 342 -14.30 12.31 13.20
N LYS A 343 -14.65 12.56 11.93
CA LYS A 343 -13.70 13.01 10.90
C LYS A 343 -13.17 14.42 11.16
N THR A 344 -14.05 15.36 11.50
CA THR A 344 -13.75 16.80 11.47
C THR A 344 -13.37 17.38 12.83
N GLN A 345 -13.60 16.64 13.92
CA GLN A 345 -13.40 17.08 15.30
C GLN A 345 -12.81 15.98 16.20
N GLY A 346 -12.61 14.76 15.68
CA GLY A 346 -12.22 13.60 16.48
C GLY A 346 -10.71 13.42 16.56
N PRO A 347 -10.27 12.20 16.94
CA PRO A 347 -8.91 11.97 17.42
C PRO A 347 -7.81 12.28 16.40
N VAL A 348 -8.09 12.22 15.10
CA VAL A 348 -7.12 12.62 14.08
C VAL A 348 -6.82 14.11 14.22
N VAL A 349 -7.87 14.96 14.27
CA VAL A 349 -7.73 16.42 14.38
C VAL A 349 -7.06 16.80 15.72
N GLU A 350 -7.42 16.11 16.80
CA GLU A 350 -6.93 16.40 18.15
C GLU A 350 -5.45 16.04 18.33
N ASN A 351 -4.96 15.03 17.63
CA ASN A 351 -3.67 14.42 17.98
C ASN A 351 -2.57 14.56 16.90
N TRP A 352 -2.86 14.83 15.64
CA TRP A 352 -1.84 14.79 14.58
C TRP A 352 -0.61 15.65 14.86
N ALA A 353 -0.80 16.81 15.50
CA ALA A 353 0.28 17.76 15.81
C ALA A 353 1.07 17.40 17.08
N GLN A 354 0.59 16.43 17.86
CA GLN A 354 1.21 16.00 19.12
C GLN A 354 2.06 14.74 18.94
N LEU A 355 1.86 14.02 17.83
CA LEU A 355 2.58 12.80 17.50
C LEU A 355 3.88 13.10 16.76
N GLU A 356 4.82 12.16 16.82
CA GLU A 356 5.98 12.16 15.92
C GLU A 356 5.51 12.31 14.47
N PRO A 357 6.09 13.22 13.67
CA PRO A 357 5.68 13.44 12.29
C PRO A 357 5.71 12.18 11.46
N ARG A 358 4.54 11.78 10.97
CA ARG A 358 4.34 10.66 10.03
C ARG A 358 3.07 10.83 9.22
N PRO A 359 2.93 10.22 8.05
CA PRO A 359 1.70 10.27 7.28
C PRO A 359 0.52 9.71 8.08
N ILE A 360 -0.61 10.41 8.08
CA ILE A 360 -1.88 9.97 8.68
C ILE A 360 -2.91 9.95 7.57
N ILE A 361 -3.40 8.76 7.20
CA ILE A 361 -4.18 8.56 5.98
C ILE A 361 -5.45 7.75 6.27
N ASP A 362 -6.62 8.28 5.88
CA ASP A 362 -7.84 7.47 5.79
C ASP A 362 -7.74 6.53 4.60
N THR A 363 -7.43 5.27 4.87
CA THR A 363 -7.23 4.26 3.83
C THR A 363 -8.52 3.52 3.47
N GLU A 364 -9.63 3.79 4.19
CA GLU A 364 -10.94 3.22 3.93
C GLU A 364 -12.06 4.20 4.37
N PRO A 365 -12.33 5.26 3.57
CA PRO A 365 -13.46 6.15 3.78
C PRO A 365 -14.78 5.51 3.34
N VAL A 366 -15.84 6.31 3.16
CA VAL A 366 -17.12 5.85 2.64
C VAL A 366 -16.92 5.12 1.30
N TYR A 367 -17.45 3.90 1.21
CA TYR A 367 -17.48 3.14 -0.04
C TYR A 367 -18.58 3.62 -0.96
N GLU A 368 -18.27 3.70 -2.24
CA GLU A 368 -19.26 4.02 -3.27
C GLU A 368 -20.21 2.85 -3.49
N ALA A 369 -21.49 3.16 -3.73
CA ALA A 369 -22.56 2.20 -4.01
C ALA A 369 -22.82 1.17 -2.90
N GLN A 370 -22.47 1.48 -1.65
CA GLN A 370 -22.80 0.59 -0.53
C GLN A 370 -24.30 0.64 -0.20
N GLY A 371 -25.04 -0.36 -0.69
CA GLY A 371 -26.46 -0.54 -0.39
C GLY A 371 -27.44 0.26 -1.27
N GLU A 372 -26.97 1.30 -1.96
CA GLU A 372 -27.73 2.13 -2.91
C GLU A 372 -26.83 2.46 -4.12
N PRO A 373 -27.40 2.83 -5.28
CA PRO A 373 -26.60 3.29 -6.41
C PRO A 373 -25.67 4.43 -5.98
N GLY A 374 -24.39 4.31 -6.34
CA GLY A 374 -23.28 5.09 -5.83
C GLY A 374 -23.55 6.59 -5.78
N ASN A 375 -23.35 7.15 -4.61
CA ASN A 375 -23.37 8.58 -4.44
C ASN A 375 -21.94 9.11 -4.37
N ALA A 376 -21.38 9.43 -5.55
CA ALA A 376 -20.04 9.98 -5.70
C ALA A 376 -19.83 11.25 -4.84
N TYR A 377 -20.87 12.05 -4.63
CA TYR A 377 -20.83 13.24 -3.78
C TYR A 377 -20.55 12.87 -2.31
N GLU A 378 -21.22 11.85 -1.77
CA GLU A 378 -20.99 11.40 -0.38
C GLU A 378 -19.57 10.82 -0.20
N VAL A 379 -19.05 10.13 -1.23
CA VAL A 379 -17.67 9.63 -1.25
C VAL A 379 -16.68 10.80 -1.20
N ARG A 380 -16.85 11.81 -2.05
CA ARG A 380 -15.97 12.99 -2.08
C ARG A 380 -16.00 13.77 -0.77
N LYS A 381 -17.18 13.98 -0.18
CA LYS A 381 -17.29 14.62 1.15
C LYS A 381 -16.47 13.87 2.20
N SER A 382 -16.65 12.55 2.26
CA SER A 382 -15.90 11.71 3.18
C SER A 382 -14.39 11.87 3.00
N ILE A 383 -13.93 11.82 1.76
CA ILE A 383 -12.52 11.92 1.39
C ILE A 383 -11.93 13.27 1.79
N PHE A 384 -12.58 14.40 1.46
CA PHE A 384 -12.02 15.71 1.77
C PHE A 384 -12.05 16.02 3.27
N TRP A 385 -13.11 15.65 4.00
CA TRP A 385 -13.13 15.78 5.44
C TRP A 385 -11.98 15.00 6.10
N SER A 386 -11.75 13.75 5.69
CA SER A 386 -10.65 12.94 6.22
C SER A 386 -9.28 13.50 5.85
N MET A 387 -9.09 13.86 4.59
CA MET A 387 -7.80 14.27 4.06
C MET A 387 -7.34 15.64 4.61
N PHE A 388 -8.30 16.53 4.97
CA PHE A 388 -8.00 17.85 5.53
C PHE A 388 -7.99 17.85 7.07
N SER A 389 -8.16 16.69 7.71
CA SER A 389 -8.09 16.53 9.17
C SER A 389 -6.67 16.34 9.71
N ALA A 390 -5.70 16.06 8.83
CA ALA A 390 -4.27 15.93 9.12
C ALA A 390 -3.46 16.58 7.99
N PRO A 391 -2.11 16.71 8.11
CA PRO A 391 -1.27 17.10 6.99
C PRO A 391 -1.53 16.24 5.76
N VAL A 392 -1.66 16.89 4.59
CA VAL A 392 -2.06 16.21 3.36
C VAL A 392 -1.01 15.17 2.96
N ALA A 393 -1.43 13.91 2.84
CA ALA A 393 -0.55 12.80 2.45
C ALA A 393 -1.22 11.85 1.43
N GLY A 394 -2.54 11.91 1.31
CA GLY A 394 -3.32 11.05 0.44
C GLY A 394 -4.59 10.52 1.09
N VAL A 395 -5.22 9.57 0.42
CA VAL A 395 -6.47 8.96 0.86
C VAL A 395 -6.70 7.61 0.17
N GLY A 396 -7.53 6.76 0.76
CA GLY A 396 -8.08 5.56 0.13
C GLY A 396 -9.40 5.80 -0.60
N TYR A 397 -9.78 4.84 -1.41
CA TYR A 397 -11.08 4.74 -2.08
C TYR A 397 -11.54 3.29 -2.11
N GLY A 398 -12.83 3.04 -2.06
CA GLY A 398 -13.41 1.72 -2.24
C GLY A 398 -14.79 1.77 -2.88
N ALA A 399 -15.15 0.69 -3.57
CA ALA A 399 -16.47 0.48 -4.11
C ALA A 399 -17.01 -0.88 -3.67
N TRP A 400 -18.32 -0.93 -3.38
CA TRP A 400 -18.96 -2.10 -2.78
C TRP A 400 -18.85 -3.37 -3.63
N SER A 401 -18.96 -3.29 -4.95
CA SER A 401 -18.82 -4.45 -5.82
C SER A 401 -17.36 -4.85 -6.08
N THR A 402 -16.42 -3.89 -5.99
CA THR A 402 -15.00 -4.10 -6.30
C THR A 402 -14.23 -4.78 -5.17
N TRP A 403 -14.40 -4.32 -3.89
CA TRP A 403 -13.58 -4.87 -2.82
C TRP A 403 -13.84 -6.37 -2.56
N PRO A 404 -15.10 -6.88 -2.65
CA PRO A 404 -15.36 -8.31 -2.52
C PRO A 404 -15.15 -9.09 -3.82
N TRP A 405 -14.91 -8.36 -4.92
CA TRP A 405 -14.78 -8.93 -6.27
C TRP A 405 -16.03 -9.68 -6.70
N LEU A 406 -17.19 -9.00 -6.63
CA LEU A 406 -18.49 -9.62 -6.96
C LEU A 406 -18.69 -9.79 -8.46
N ARG A 407 -19.48 -10.80 -8.78
CA ARG A 407 -20.17 -10.97 -10.05
C ARG A 407 -21.64 -10.58 -9.87
N VAL A 408 -22.33 -10.21 -10.96
CA VAL A 408 -23.78 -10.00 -10.93
C VAL A 408 -24.46 -11.24 -10.37
N GLY A 409 -25.37 -11.05 -9.41
CA GLY A 409 -26.10 -12.15 -8.74
C GLY A 409 -25.38 -12.76 -7.52
N GLU A 410 -24.11 -12.40 -7.25
CA GLU A 410 -23.40 -12.85 -6.06
C GLU A 410 -23.70 -11.98 -4.84
N LYS A 411 -23.43 -12.52 -3.66
CA LYS A 411 -23.42 -11.81 -2.38
C LYS A 411 -22.01 -11.77 -1.82
N SER A 412 -21.64 -10.66 -1.17
CA SER A 412 -20.41 -10.67 -0.39
C SER A 412 -20.53 -11.63 0.79
N PHE A 413 -19.53 -12.49 0.94
CA PHE A 413 -19.49 -13.49 1.99
C PHE A 413 -19.29 -12.82 3.35
N ASN A 414 -20.05 -13.24 4.38
CA ASN A 414 -19.96 -12.76 5.77
C ASN A 414 -20.02 -11.23 6.00
N HIS A 415 -20.63 -10.46 5.08
CA HIS A 415 -20.74 -9.00 5.21
C HIS A 415 -22.18 -8.49 5.24
N GLY A 416 -23.13 -9.32 5.64
CA GLY A 416 -24.52 -8.91 5.90
C GLY A 416 -25.31 -8.43 4.68
N MET A 417 -24.83 -8.67 3.47
CA MET A 417 -25.52 -8.32 2.24
C MET A 417 -26.84 -9.09 2.13
N LYS A 418 -27.97 -8.38 2.17
CA LYS A 418 -29.29 -9.02 2.18
C LYS A 418 -29.70 -9.57 0.82
N LYS A 419 -29.36 -8.85 -0.26
CA LYS A 419 -29.72 -9.18 -1.65
C LYS A 419 -28.47 -9.44 -2.48
N PRO A 420 -28.56 -10.29 -3.54
CA PRO A 420 -27.49 -10.40 -4.53
C PRO A 420 -27.14 -9.05 -5.15
N SER A 421 -25.87 -8.85 -5.51
CA SER A 421 -25.43 -7.65 -6.19
C SER A 421 -26.02 -7.56 -7.59
N GLN A 422 -26.48 -6.39 -7.96
CA GLN A 422 -26.86 -6.04 -9.33
C GLN A 422 -25.66 -5.58 -10.16
N TYR A 423 -24.53 -5.34 -9.50
CA TYR A 423 -23.29 -4.81 -10.06
C TYR A 423 -22.16 -5.84 -9.93
N ASP A 424 -21.29 -5.88 -10.90
CA ASP A 424 -20.04 -6.61 -10.80
C ASP A 424 -18.87 -5.70 -10.38
N TRP A 425 -17.67 -6.26 -10.26
CA TRP A 425 -16.48 -5.51 -9.88
C TRP A 425 -16.09 -4.43 -10.90
N LYS A 426 -16.46 -4.61 -12.19
CA LYS A 426 -16.19 -3.63 -13.27
C LYS A 426 -17.07 -2.39 -13.10
N ASP A 427 -18.36 -2.58 -12.79
CA ASP A 427 -19.26 -1.45 -12.52
C ASP A 427 -18.70 -0.57 -11.39
N GLY A 428 -18.09 -1.20 -10.36
CA GLY A 428 -17.48 -0.46 -9.25
C GLY A 428 -16.23 0.33 -9.65
N ILE A 429 -15.42 -0.15 -10.58
CA ILE A 429 -14.25 0.63 -11.04
C ILE A 429 -14.63 1.74 -12.00
N GLU A 430 -15.71 1.61 -12.73
CA GLU A 430 -16.21 2.60 -13.69
C GLU A 430 -17.22 3.58 -13.08
N SER A 431 -17.53 3.44 -11.81
CA SER A 431 -18.44 4.33 -11.09
C SER A 431 -17.93 5.78 -11.06
N SER A 432 -18.85 6.72 -10.97
CA SER A 432 -18.55 8.16 -11.02
C SER A 432 -17.54 8.60 -9.97
N GLY A 433 -17.71 8.13 -8.71
CA GLY A 433 -16.77 8.46 -7.62
C GLY A 433 -15.38 7.89 -7.86
N SER A 434 -15.29 6.67 -8.39
CA SER A 434 -14.01 6.07 -8.78
C SER A 434 -13.20 6.95 -9.74
N ILE A 435 -13.87 7.49 -10.77
CA ILE A 435 -13.25 8.37 -11.77
C ILE A 435 -12.93 9.75 -11.17
N GLN A 436 -13.85 10.29 -10.38
CA GLN A 436 -13.69 11.62 -9.77
C GLN A 436 -12.57 11.65 -8.73
N VAL A 437 -12.46 10.60 -7.90
CA VAL A 437 -11.37 10.44 -6.93
C VAL A 437 -10.01 10.30 -7.65
N GLY A 438 -9.97 9.66 -8.80
CA GLY A 438 -8.76 9.61 -9.63
C GLY A 438 -8.22 10.99 -10.04
N ARG A 439 -9.06 12.04 -10.09
CA ARG A 439 -8.65 13.42 -10.39
C ARG A 439 -7.87 14.10 -9.27
N LEU A 440 -7.94 13.58 -8.03
CA LEU A 440 -7.24 14.15 -6.88
C LEU A 440 -5.74 14.27 -7.10
N HIS A 441 -5.12 13.26 -7.72
CA HIS A 441 -3.69 13.30 -8.00
C HIS A 441 -3.35 14.52 -8.88
N ALA A 442 -4.04 14.71 -9.99
CA ALA A 442 -3.82 15.85 -10.89
C ALA A 442 -4.18 17.21 -10.23
N PHE A 443 -5.14 17.22 -9.32
CA PHE A 443 -5.46 18.43 -8.53
C PHE A 443 -4.31 18.80 -7.60
N PHE A 444 -3.82 17.85 -6.80
CA PHE A 444 -2.77 18.10 -5.82
C PHE A 444 -1.40 18.33 -6.45
N ASP A 445 -1.09 17.73 -7.60
CA ASP A 445 0.17 17.97 -8.34
C ASP A 445 0.40 19.45 -8.73
N ARG A 446 -0.63 20.28 -8.64
CA ARG A 446 -0.53 21.74 -8.89
C ARG A 446 0.04 22.51 -7.72
N PHE A 447 0.19 21.91 -6.56
CA PHE A 447 0.62 22.51 -5.30
C PHE A 447 1.81 21.74 -4.71
N ALA A 448 2.53 22.40 -3.81
CA ALA A 448 3.42 21.71 -2.87
C ALA A 448 2.56 21.05 -1.74
N TRP A 449 1.68 20.11 -2.10
CA TRP A 449 0.67 19.53 -1.21
C TRP A 449 1.27 18.95 0.08
N TRP A 450 2.49 18.45 0.03
CA TRP A 450 3.22 17.90 1.18
C TRP A 450 3.58 18.96 2.26
N LYS A 451 3.33 20.25 1.95
CA LYS A 451 3.46 21.37 2.90
C LYS A 451 2.12 21.79 3.49
N LEU A 452 0.98 21.28 2.96
CA LEU A 452 -0.34 21.68 3.40
C LEU A 452 -0.72 20.98 4.71
N ARG A 453 -1.15 21.76 5.69
CA ARG A 453 -1.55 21.30 7.03
C ARG A 453 -2.89 21.91 7.42
N PRO A 454 -3.69 21.25 8.28
CA PRO A 454 -4.91 21.83 8.82
C PRO A 454 -4.61 23.16 9.50
N GLN A 455 -5.41 24.18 9.16
CA GLN A 455 -5.31 25.53 9.73
C GLN A 455 -6.73 26.05 10.02
N ALA A 456 -7.45 25.36 10.91
CA ALA A 456 -8.86 25.65 11.21
C ALA A 456 -9.12 27.10 11.62
N ASP A 457 -8.13 27.73 12.26
CA ASP A 457 -8.21 29.13 12.72
C ASP A 457 -8.28 30.14 11.58
N LEU A 458 -7.95 29.76 10.34
CA LEU A 458 -8.13 30.62 9.17
C LEU A 458 -9.58 30.87 8.79
N LEU A 459 -10.52 30.01 9.20
CA LEU A 459 -11.94 30.26 8.98
C LEU A 459 -12.56 31.01 10.16
N GLU A 460 -13.38 32.04 9.88
CA GLU A 460 -14.18 32.71 10.91
C GLU A 460 -15.30 31.81 11.42
N ASP A 461 -15.98 31.15 10.49
CA ASP A 461 -17.00 30.13 10.74
C ASP A 461 -16.78 28.99 9.74
N ASN A 462 -16.78 27.77 10.24
CA ASN A 462 -16.63 26.60 9.41
C ASN A 462 -17.99 25.97 8.99
N GLY A 463 -19.11 26.62 9.27
CA GLY A 463 -20.46 26.17 8.91
C GLY A 463 -21.03 25.04 9.78
N ALA A 464 -20.25 24.49 10.71
CA ALA A 464 -20.69 23.36 11.56
C ALA A 464 -21.80 23.76 12.55
N SER A 465 -21.90 25.05 12.89
CA SER A 465 -22.93 25.60 13.79
C SER A 465 -24.35 25.52 13.19
N GLU A 466 -24.48 25.61 11.87
CA GLU A 466 -25.75 25.46 11.18
C GLU A 466 -26.16 23.98 11.09
N HIS A 467 -25.28 23.14 10.59
CA HIS A 467 -25.42 21.69 10.53
C HIS A 467 -24.06 21.04 10.23
N VAL A 468 -23.76 19.91 10.88
CA VAL A 468 -22.46 19.25 10.77
C VAL A 468 -22.09 18.88 9.33
N SER A 469 -23.06 18.59 8.45
CA SER A 469 -22.81 18.31 7.03
C SER A 469 -22.34 19.51 6.20
N ARG A 470 -22.37 20.72 6.78
CA ARG A 470 -21.88 21.96 6.19
C ARG A 470 -20.43 22.28 6.61
N THR A 471 -19.82 21.42 7.42
CA THR A 471 -18.46 21.66 7.97
C THR A 471 -17.44 21.84 6.84
N MET A 472 -16.92 23.05 6.72
CA MET A 472 -15.78 23.38 5.88
C MET A 472 -14.49 22.96 6.58
N MET A 473 -13.50 22.53 5.79
CA MET A 473 -12.14 22.23 6.26
C MET A 473 -11.13 23.04 5.47
N VAL A 474 -10.07 23.49 6.12
CA VAL A 474 -9.04 24.30 5.49
C VAL A 474 -7.66 23.75 5.75
N VAL A 475 -6.85 23.70 4.71
CA VAL A 475 -5.42 23.42 4.79
C VAL A 475 -4.62 24.54 4.12
N ALA A 476 -3.45 24.86 4.67
CA ALA A 476 -2.55 25.85 4.11
C ALA A 476 -1.09 25.44 4.36
N ASP A 477 -0.17 26.02 3.59
CA ASP A 477 1.25 25.94 3.91
C ASP A 477 1.60 26.93 5.07
N ASP A 478 2.76 26.71 5.70
CA ASP A 478 3.18 27.48 6.88
C ASP A 478 3.29 29.00 6.63
N GLN A 479 3.50 29.41 5.38
CA GLN A 479 3.58 30.82 5.00
C GLN A 479 2.21 31.39 4.59
N VAL A 480 1.17 30.55 4.55
CA VAL A 480 -0.18 30.91 4.11
C VAL A 480 -0.16 31.49 2.68
N GLU A 481 0.70 30.95 1.81
CA GLU A 481 0.80 31.33 0.39
C GLU A 481 -0.17 30.53 -0.48
N THR A 482 -0.47 29.31 -0.05
CA THR A 482 -1.49 28.45 -0.65
C THR A 482 -2.52 28.09 0.42
N ILE A 483 -3.77 28.44 0.19
CA ILE A 483 -4.91 28.05 1.04
C ILE A 483 -5.88 27.24 0.19
N LEU A 484 -6.29 26.09 0.70
CA LEU A 484 -7.36 25.26 0.12
C LEU A 484 -8.47 25.16 1.16
N VAL A 485 -9.67 25.63 0.82
CA VAL A 485 -10.86 25.47 1.67
C VAL A 485 -11.82 24.50 0.99
N TYR A 486 -12.03 23.35 1.61
CA TYR A 486 -13.08 22.43 1.20
C TYR A 486 -14.44 22.93 1.67
N VAL A 487 -15.38 23.06 0.75
CA VAL A 487 -16.73 23.57 0.95
C VAL A 487 -17.72 22.49 0.49
N PRO A 488 -18.39 21.79 1.43
CA PRO A 488 -19.21 20.62 1.09
C PRO A 488 -20.52 20.94 0.35
N THR A 489 -21.00 22.15 0.40
CA THR A 489 -22.25 22.61 -0.27
C THR A 489 -22.22 24.13 -0.39
N ALA A 490 -23.13 24.69 -1.20
CA ALA A 490 -23.26 26.13 -1.36
C ALA A 490 -23.30 26.88 -0.02
N GLN A 491 -22.33 27.76 0.21
CA GLN A 491 -22.26 28.61 1.40
C GLN A 491 -21.19 29.70 1.27
N ARG A 492 -21.31 30.71 2.13
CA ARG A 492 -20.31 31.77 2.27
C ARG A 492 -19.03 31.21 2.92
N VAL A 493 -17.90 31.67 2.43
CA VAL A 493 -16.56 31.37 2.97
C VAL A 493 -15.92 32.70 3.42
N ALA A 494 -15.53 32.79 4.69
CA ALA A 494 -14.82 33.92 5.27
C ALA A 494 -13.45 33.44 5.81
N VAL A 495 -12.39 33.79 5.09
CA VAL A 495 -11.00 33.45 5.47
C VAL A 495 -10.38 34.65 6.16
N LYS A 496 -9.83 34.47 7.37
CA LYS A 496 -9.07 35.49 8.09
C LYS A 496 -7.81 35.87 7.31
N ASN A 497 -7.55 37.16 7.21
CA ASN A 497 -6.45 37.72 6.43
C ASN A 497 -5.68 38.79 7.23
N GLU A 498 -5.23 38.43 8.42
CA GLU A 498 -4.53 39.32 9.34
C GLU A 498 -3.27 39.96 8.74
N ARG A 499 -2.68 39.32 7.74
CA ARG A 499 -1.51 39.81 7.00
C ARG A 499 -1.87 40.74 5.83
N ASN A 500 -3.15 41.07 5.64
CA ASN A 500 -3.67 41.87 4.52
C ASN A 500 -3.16 41.40 3.14
N ARG A 501 -3.02 40.08 2.96
CA ARG A 501 -2.47 39.47 1.74
C ARG A 501 -3.46 39.63 0.58
N ARG A 502 -2.93 39.94 -0.60
CA ARG A 502 -3.66 39.89 -1.87
C ARG A 502 -3.23 38.65 -2.64
N PHE A 503 -4.14 37.74 -2.84
CA PHE A 503 -3.89 36.52 -3.63
C PHE A 503 -3.93 36.86 -5.12
N LYS A 504 -2.90 36.39 -5.84
CA LYS A 504 -2.80 36.63 -7.30
C LYS A 504 -3.75 35.76 -8.10
N LYS A 505 -4.07 34.57 -7.55
CA LYS A 505 -4.98 33.61 -8.15
C LYS A 505 -6.01 33.18 -7.11
N ALA A 506 -7.27 33.25 -7.51
CA ALA A 506 -8.39 32.73 -6.73
C ALA A 506 -9.31 31.97 -7.66
N SER A 507 -9.60 30.74 -7.33
CA SER A 507 -10.49 29.89 -8.13
C SER A 507 -11.28 28.90 -7.29
N TRP A 508 -12.44 28.55 -7.77
CA TRP A 508 -13.19 27.39 -7.36
C TRP A 508 -12.77 26.19 -8.18
N TYR A 509 -12.46 25.09 -7.55
CA TYR A 509 -12.29 23.79 -8.17
C TYR A 509 -13.48 22.91 -7.82
N TYR A 510 -14.10 22.31 -8.83
CA TYR A 510 -15.25 21.42 -8.69
C TYR A 510 -14.83 19.96 -8.84
N PRO A 511 -14.69 19.18 -7.76
CA PRO A 511 -14.18 17.81 -7.83
C PRO A 511 -15.03 16.86 -8.69
N ALA A 512 -16.35 17.11 -8.76
CA ALA A 512 -17.27 16.33 -9.60
C ALA A 512 -16.92 16.38 -11.08
N THR A 513 -16.49 17.54 -11.58
CA THR A 513 -16.19 17.77 -13.01
C THR A 513 -14.70 17.88 -13.32
N GLY A 514 -13.89 18.29 -12.33
CA GLY A 514 -12.47 18.63 -12.49
C GLY A 514 -12.25 20.04 -13.09
N LEU A 515 -13.31 20.85 -13.18
CA LEU A 515 -13.26 22.19 -13.74
C LEU A 515 -12.81 23.23 -12.72
N TYR A 516 -12.29 24.35 -13.21
CA TYR A 516 -11.95 25.53 -12.44
C TYR A 516 -12.73 26.72 -12.93
N GLU A 517 -13.21 27.53 -11.99
CA GLU A 517 -13.83 28.82 -12.25
C GLU A 517 -13.14 29.89 -11.41
N LYS A 518 -13.13 31.13 -11.89
CA LYS A 518 -12.58 32.25 -11.12
C LYS A 518 -13.45 32.49 -9.87
N ALA A 519 -12.80 32.63 -8.71
CA ALA A 519 -13.47 33.03 -7.50
C ALA A 519 -13.47 34.56 -7.41
N GLU A 520 -14.64 35.16 -7.24
CA GLU A 520 -14.77 36.60 -6.94
C GLU A 520 -14.55 36.80 -5.45
N LEU A 521 -13.54 37.60 -5.10
CA LEU A 521 -13.13 37.86 -3.73
C LEU A 521 -13.50 39.28 -3.31
N SER A 522 -14.16 39.41 -2.15
CA SER A 522 -14.32 40.66 -1.43
C SER A 522 -13.26 40.73 -0.31
N TYR A 523 -12.54 41.84 -0.24
CA TYR A 523 -11.52 42.06 0.78
C TYR A 523 -12.00 43.13 1.77
N THR A 524 -12.02 42.78 3.04
CA THR A 524 -12.18 43.73 4.15
C THR A 524 -10.85 43.87 4.90
N GLU A 525 -10.79 44.68 5.96
CA GLU A 525 -9.56 44.97 6.67
C GLU A 525 -8.79 43.71 7.12
N ASN A 526 -9.47 42.69 7.61
CA ASN A 526 -8.84 41.50 8.19
C ASN A 526 -9.38 40.17 7.61
N ARG A 527 -10.11 40.17 6.48
CA ARG A 527 -10.69 38.95 5.93
C ARG A 527 -10.90 39.01 4.41
N ILE A 528 -11.05 37.83 3.86
CA ILE A 528 -11.40 37.58 2.46
C ILE A 528 -12.73 36.83 2.46
N GLU A 529 -13.67 37.32 1.70
CA GLU A 529 -15.00 36.72 1.59
C GLU A 529 -15.27 36.32 0.16
N THR A 530 -15.94 35.19 0.01
CA THR A 530 -16.47 34.69 -1.26
C THR A 530 -17.64 33.74 -0.97
N GLU A 531 -18.34 33.30 -2.00
CA GLU A 531 -19.45 32.37 -1.85
C GLU A 531 -19.36 31.26 -2.88
N SER A 532 -19.58 30.01 -2.44
CA SER A 532 -19.76 28.87 -3.34
C SER A 532 -21.23 28.75 -3.72
N HIS A 533 -21.50 28.71 -5.02
CA HIS A 533 -22.84 28.53 -5.58
C HIS A 533 -23.07 27.10 -6.09
N SER A 534 -22.12 26.19 -5.85
CA SER A 534 -22.25 24.78 -6.26
C SER A 534 -23.26 24.05 -5.37
N ASP A 535 -24.21 23.36 -5.98
CA ASP A 535 -25.13 22.47 -5.25
C ASP A 535 -24.41 21.26 -4.63
N GLU A 536 -23.21 20.94 -5.13
CA GLU A 536 -22.31 19.92 -4.59
C GLU A 536 -21.05 20.58 -4.00
N ASP A 537 -20.05 19.76 -3.68
CA ASP A 537 -18.79 20.19 -3.09
C ASP A 537 -17.89 21.02 -4.06
N ALA A 538 -17.17 21.97 -3.48
CA ALA A 538 -16.18 22.77 -4.17
C ALA A 538 -14.95 22.98 -3.28
N ILE A 539 -13.81 23.37 -3.90
CA ILE A 539 -12.61 23.79 -3.17
C ILE A 539 -12.25 25.20 -3.61
N LEU A 540 -12.23 26.12 -2.63
CA LEU A 540 -11.62 27.43 -2.85
C LEU A 540 -10.10 27.27 -2.84
N VAL A 541 -9.47 27.73 -3.91
CA VAL A 541 -8.00 27.73 -4.08
C VAL A 541 -7.53 29.19 -4.08
N LEU A 542 -6.69 29.57 -3.11
CA LEU A 542 -6.05 30.89 -3.03
C LEU A 542 -4.54 30.72 -3.14
N GLN A 543 -3.89 31.49 -4.09
CA GLN A 543 -2.44 31.48 -4.34
C GLN A 543 -1.89 32.86 -4.66
#